data_33f4f8b1d629398129388f87c2d17ef9
#
_entry.id   33f4f8b1d629398129388f87c2d17ef9
#
_cell.length_a   1.000
_cell.length_b   1.000
_cell.length_c   1.000
_cell.angle_alpha   90.00
_cell.angle_beta   90.00
_cell.angle_gamma   90.00
#
_symmetry.space_group_name_H-M   'P 1'
#
loop_
_entity.id
_entity.type
_entity.pdbx_description
1 polymer ?
#
loop_
_entity_poly.entity_id
_entity_poly.type
_entity_poly.pdbx_seq_one_letter_code
_entity_poly.pdbx_strand_id
1 'polypeptide(L)'
;ILCVSTWKKVAATMLSPAMIFRLRKINKEYDIIHIHHPDPMACLALFLSGYKGPVVLHWHSDILKQKMLLKLYSPLQNWLLRRAKVIVGTTPVYVQESPFLENIQRKVISVPIGIDEMKPVPGRVAQIKERYAGKKIIFSLGRLVEYKGYEYLIKASQKLNDDYIILIGGKGPLQEYLQSLIDELGVRKKVKLLGFIDDKDLPDYFGACDLFCLSSIWKTEAFGIVQIEAMSCGKPVIAMNIPESGVSWVNINRFSGINVKPEDADALAEAITAVLTDECLYEELARGARRRYETMFTKELMTELCLNLYSGVLDSSETDYPANKKE
;
A
#
# COMPACT_ATOMS: atom_id res chain seq x y z
N ILE A 1 1.09 24.49 1.62
CA ILE A 1 1.29 23.49 2.72
C ILE A 1 1.70 24.25 3.97
N LEU A 2 1.01 24.00 5.09
CA LEU A 2 1.35 24.54 6.41
C LEU A 2 2.01 23.44 7.23
N CYS A 3 3.28 23.62 7.57
CA CYS A 3 4.01 22.72 8.44
C CYS A 3 4.06 23.28 9.87
N VAL A 4 4.01 22.37 10.85
CA VAL A 4 4.17 22.69 12.27
C VAL A 4 5.35 21.93 12.86
N SER A 5 6.02 22.52 13.86
CA SER A 5 7.16 21.88 14.49
C SER A 5 6.76 20.63 15.28
N THR A 6 7.57 19.58 15.19
CA THR A 6 7.44 18.39 16.03
C THR A 6 8.26 18.57 17.31
N TRP A 7 7.61 18.37 18.46
CA TRP A 7 8.30 18.43 19.74
C TRP A 7 9.03 17.10 20.05
N LYS A 8 8.34 15.97 19.83
CA LYS A 8 8.88 14.62 20.10
C LYS A 8 8.22 13.58 19.21
N LYS A 9 8.93 12.51 18.90
CA LYS A 9 8.38 11.32 18.23
C LYS A 9 8.19 10.20 19.25
N VAL A 10 6.97 9.66 19.35
CA VAL A 10 6.64 8.54 20.25
C VAL A 10 5.87 7.50 19.44
N ALA A 11 6.36 6.26 19.42
CA ALA A 11 5.72 5.12 18.75
C ALA A 11 5.22 5.44 17.31
N ALA A 12 6.06 6.07 16.50
CA ALA A 12 5.80 6.54 15.14
C ALA A 12 4.87 7.77 15.04
N THR A 13 4.26 8.25 16.13
CA THR A 13 3.46 9.49 16.15
C THR A 13 4.34 10.70 16.42
N MET A 14 4.19 11.74 15.60
CA MET A 14 4.84 13.04 15.79
C MET A 14 4.00 13.88 16.75
N LEU A 15 4.48 14.12 17.97
CA LEU A 15 3.79 15.00 18.91
C LEU A 15 4.07 16.46 18.59
N SER A 16 3.04 17.20 18.26
CA SER A 16 3.11 18.61 17.86
C SER A 16 2.00 19.44 18.54
N PRO A 17 2.21 19.96 19.76
CA PRO A 17 1.25 20.87 20.38
C PRO A 17 0.89 22.07 19.49
N ALA A 18 1.85 22.55 18.69
CA ALA A 18 1.62 23.63 17.73
C ALA A 18 0.50 23.33 16.72
N MET A 19 0.26 22.04 16.36
CA MET A 19 -0.83 21.63 15.49
C MET A 19 -2.19 21.99 16.07
N ILE A 20 -2.38 21.80 17.38
CA ILE A 20 -3.64 22.12 18.08
C ILE A 20 -3.94 23.61 17.97
N PHE A 21 -2.97 24.46 18.34
CA PHE A 21 -3.14 25.91 18.30
C PHE A 21 -3.34 26.42 16.87
N ARG A 22 -2.58 25.87 15.92
CA ARG A 22 -2.70 26.25 14.51
C ARG A 22 -4.08 25.88 13.95
N LEU A 23 -4.51 24.64 14.15
CA LEU A 23 -5.82 24.18 13.67
C LEU A 23 -6.95 24.99 14.31
N ARG A 24 -6.87 25.27 15.62
CA ARG A 24 -7.86 26.10 16.31
C ARG A 24 -7.98 27.51 15.73
N LYS A 25 -6.87 28.06 15.25
CA LYS A 25 -6.85 29.41 14.65
C LYS A 25 -7.49 29.44 13.28
N ILE A 26 -7.25 28.39 12.44
CA ILE A 26 -7.64 28.40 11.02
C ILE A 26 -8.87 27.54 10.70
N ASN A 27 -9.41 26.79 11.65
CA ASN A 27 -10.50 25.81 11.39
C ASN A 27 -11.77 26.43 10.81
N LYS A 28 -12.02 27.72 11.04
CA LYS A 28 -13.17 28.46 10.52
C LYS A 28 -13.01 28.89 9.05
N GLU A 29 -11.81 28.73 8.50
CA GLU A 29 -11.49 29.07 7.11
C GLU A 29 -11.78 27.89 6.16
N TYR A 30 -12.19 26.73 6.70
CA TYR A 30 -12.38 25.49 5.94
C TYR A 30 -13.77 24.91 6.16
N ASP A 31 -14.40 24.50 5.07
CA ASP A 31 -15.73 23.86 5.06
C ASP A 31 -15.67 22.40 5.49
N ILE A 32 -14.57 21.70 5.19
CA ILE A 32 -14.33 20.28 5.51
C ILE A 32 -12.95 20.13 6.15
N ILE A 33 -12.87 19.28 7.17
CA ILE A 33 -11.58 18.75 7.64
C ILE A 33 -11.49 17.27 7.27
N HIS A 34 -10.46 16.90 6.49
CA HIS A 34 -10.13 15.52 6.13
C HIS A 34 -8.95 15.04 6.96
N ILE A 35 -9.14 13.99 7.77
CA ILE A 35 -8.13 13.43 8.65
C ILE A 35 -7.71 12.04 8.13
N HIS A 36 -6.41 11.81 8.10
CA HIS A 36 -5.83 10.51 7.79
C HIS A 36 -5.52 9.72 9.06
N HIS A 37 -6.11 8.53 9.21
CA HIS A 37 -5.88 7.62 10.32
C HIS A 37 -4.90 6.50 9.90
N PRO A 38 -3.95 6.09 10.75
CA PRO A 38 -3.79 6.44 12.16
C PRO A 38 -2.88 7.66 12.39
N ASP A 39 -3.44 8.74 12.85
CA ASP A 39 -2.69 9.88 13.38
C ASP A 39 -3.35 10.38 14.68
N PRO A 40 -2.90 9.88 15.87
CA PRO A 40 -3.43 10.30 17.16
C PRO A 40 -3.29 11.81 17.42
N MET A 41 -2.24 12.45 16.87
CA MET A 41 -2.04 13.88 17.06
C MET A 41 -3.03 14.72 16.26
N ALA A 42 -3.31 14.35 15.00
CA ALA A 42 -4.33 15.00 14.20
C ALA A 42 -5.72 14.82 14.82
N CYS A 43 -6.02 13.64 15.36
CA CYS A 43 -7.27 13.38 16.08
C CYS A 43 -7.41 14.28 17.31
N LEU A 44 -6.36 14.39 18.13
CA LEU A 44 -6.35 15.27 19.32
C LEU A 44 -6.48 16.75 18.92
N ALA A 45 -5.78 17.16 17.86
CA ALA A 45 -5.86 18.52 17.37
C ALA A 45 -7.29 18.86 16.90
N LEU A 46 -7.97 17.97 16.19
CA LEU A 46 -9.37 18.15 15.83
C LEU A 46 -10.27 18.24 17.07
N PHE A 47 -10.10 17.31 18.02
CA PHE A 47 -10.89 17.29 19.26
C PHE A 47 -10.82 18.63 20.01
N LEU A 48 -9.60 19.17 20.14
CA LEU A 48 -9.35 20.41 20.86
C LEU A 48 -9.57 21.69 20.02
N SER A 49 -9.73 21.58 18.70
CA SER A 49 -9.90 22.73 17.82
C SER A 49 -11.23 23.45 17.97
N GLY A 50 -12.26 22.73 18.44
CA GLY A 50 -13.63 23.23 18.49
C GLY A 50 -14.34 23.29 17.12
N TYR A 51 -13.78 22.67 16.09
CA TYR A 51 -14.39 22.61 14.74
C TYR A 51 -15.76 21.93 14.75
N LYS A 52 -16.76 22.58 14.14
CA LYS A 52 -18.15 22.09 14.09
C LYS A 52 -18.57 21.58 12.70
N GLY A 53 -17.85 21.95 11.65
CA GLY A 53 -18.13 21.52 10.28
C GLY A 53 -17.95 20.01 10.04
N PRO A 54 -18.25 19.51 8.86
CA PRO A 54 -18.13 18.10 8.52
C PRO A 54 -16.68 17.60 8.56
N VAL A 55 -16.52 16.34 8.98
CA VAL A 55 -15.22 15.65 9.07
C VAL A 55 -15.27 14.42 8.19
N VAL A 56 -14.31 14.30 7.29
CA VAL A 56 -14.00 13.10 6.53
C VAL A 56 -12.83 12.38 7.22
N LEU A 57 -12.97 11.10 7.48
CA LEU A 57 -11.94 10.28 8.10
C LEU A 57 -11.41 9.26 7.10
N HIS A 58 -10.15 9.38 6.68
CA HIS A 58 -9.51 8.39 5.83
C HIS A 58 -8.83 7.31 6.67
N TRP A 59 -9.34 6.09 6.57
CA TRP A 59 -8.87 4.92 7.32
C TRP A 59 -7.86 4.11 6.49
N HIS A 60 -6.57 4.37 6.68
CA HIS A 60 -5.50 3.69 5.92
C HIS A 60 -5.14 2.33 6.50
N SER A 61 -5.16 2.19 7.82
CA SER A 61 -4.84 0.93 8.49
C SER A 61 -5.30 0.90 9.94
N ASP A 62 -5.50 -0.31 10.44
CA ASP A 62 -5.75 -0.58 11.85
C ASP A 62 -4.46 -0.41 12.69
N ILE A 63 -4.60 -0.04 13.96
CA ILE A 63 -3.49 -0.04 14.91
C ILE A 63 -3.40 -1.43 15.55
N LEU A 64 -2.51 -2.28 15.03
CA LEU A 64 -2.44 -3.69 15.44
C LEU A 64 -1.35 -3.98 16.49
N LYS A 65 -0.20 -3.29 16.43
CA LYS A 65 0.99 -3.64 17.24
C LYS A 65 1.05 -2.99 18.62
N GLN A 66 0.47 -1.81 18.82
CA GLN A 66 0.67 -0.98 20.03
C GLN A 66 -0.51 -1.08 20.99
N LYS A 67 -0.84 -2.30 21.45
CA LYS A 67 -2.06 -2.58 22.23
C LYS A 67 -2.22 -1.71 23.50
N MET A 68 -1.15 -1.40 24.23
CA MET A 68 -1.23 -0.53 25.42
C MET A 68 -1.52 0.93 25.05
N LEU A 69 -0.83 1.46 24.04
CA LEU A 69 -1.08 2.83 23.55
C LEU A 69 -2.45 2.95 22.90
N LEU A 70 -2.92 1.90 22.23
CA LEU A 70 -4.26 1.84 21.67
C LEU A 70 -5.33 1.95 22.76
N LYS A 71 -5.18 1.28 23.91
CA LYS A 71 -6.12 1.42 25.04
C LYS A 71 -6.26 2.87 25.51
N LEU A 72 -5.15 3.61 25.54
CA LEU A 72 -5.17 5.03 25.91
C LEU A 72 -5.79 5.90 24.81
N TYR A 73 -5.54 5.56 23.54
CA TYR A 73 -6.05 6.29 22.38
C TYR A 73 -7.50 5.95 22.04
N SER A 74 -7.98 4.75 22.38
CA SER A 74 -9.31 4.24 21.99
C SER A 74 -10.47 5.19 22.28
N PRO A 75 -10.54 5.90 23.44
CA PRO A 75 -11.64 6.84 23.67
C PRO A 75 -11.67 7.98 22.63
N LEU A 76 -10.50 8.48 22.27
CA LEU A 76 -10.35 9.55 21.28
C LEU A 76 -10.62 9.03 19.86
N GLN A 77 -10.15 7.82 19.53
CA GLN A 77 -10.46 7.16 18.26
C GLN A 77 -11.97 6.93 18.12
N ASN A 78 -12.63 6.40 19.14
CA ASN A 78 -14.07 6.17 19.13
C ASN A 78 -14.87 7.49 19.02
N TRP A 79 -14.38 8.57 19.62
CA TRP A 79 -14.95 9.89 19.40
C TRP A 79 -14.82 10.32 17.94
N LEU A 80 -13.63 10.16 17.32
CA LEU A 80 -13.39 10.52 15.92
C LEU A 80 -14.28 9.71 14.97
N LEU A 81 -14.42 8.41 15.19
CA LEU A 81 -15.30 7.53 14.41
C LEU A 81 -16.77 8.00 14.46
N ARG A 82 -17.26 8.37 15.65
CA ARG A 82 -18.63 8.94 15.79
C ARG A 82 -18.74 10.31 15.16
N ARG A 83 -17.71 11.15 15.30
CA ARG A 83 -17.68 12.54 14.81
C ARG A 83 -17.58 12.63 13.29
N ALA A 84 -16.94 11.67 12.64
CA ALA A 84 -16.80 11.63 11.19
C ALA A 84 -18.20 11.54 10.51
N LYS A 85 -18.42 12.36 9.49
CA LYS A 85 -19.60 12.30 8.64
C LYS A 85 -19.49 11.11 7.67
N VAL A 86 -18.29 10.90 7.13
CA VAL A 86 -17.94 9.79 6.24
C VAL A 86 -16.56 9.22 6.65
N ILE A 87 -16.42 7.93 6.53
CA ILE A 87 -15.17 7.19 6.71
C ILE A 87 -14.78 6.61 5.35
N VAL A 88 -13.58 6.95 4.90
CA VAL A 88 -13.04 6.50 3.61
C VAL A 88 -12.01 5.41 3.85
N GLY A 89 -12.19 4.26 3.25
CA GLY A 89 -11.18 3.20 3.22
C GLY A 89 -10.49 3.11 1.88
N THR A 90 -9.31 2.51 1.86
CA THR A 90 -8.53 2.35 0.63
C THR A 90 -8.99 1.16 -0.20
N THR A 91 -9.61 0.15 0.43
CA THR A 91 -10.24 -1.00 -0.25
C THR A 91 -11.50 -1.43 0.49
N PRO A 92 -12.51 -1.97 -0.23
CA PRO A 92 -13.73 -2.50 0.41
C PRO A 92 -13.43 -3.60 1.43
N VAL A 93 -12.57 -4.55 1.07
CA VAL A 93 -12.21 -5.70 1.91
C VAL A 93 -11.62 -5.23 3.24
N TYR A 94 -10.64 -4.34 3.20
CA TYR A 94 -9.95 -3.89 4.41
C TYR A 94 -10.89 -3.22 5.42
N VAL A 95 -11.81 -2.37 4.94
CA VAL A 95 -12.72 -1.64 5.83
C VAL A 95 -13.90 -2.49 6.31
N GLN A 96 -14.33 -3.49 5.53
CA GLN A 96 -15.36 -4.44 5.95
C GLN A 96 -14.84 -5.36 7.06
N GLU A 97 -13.58 -5.77 6.96
CA GLU A 97 -12.93 -6.69 7.91
C GLU A 97 -12.24 -5.97 9.09
N SER A 98 -12.36 -4.64 9.18
CA SER A 98 -11.80 -3.89 10.31
C SER A 98 -12.70 -4.00 11.54
N PRO A 99 -12.23 -4.55 12.67
CA PRO A 99 -13.00 -4.67 13.90
C PRO A 99 -13.38 -3.31 14.51
N PHE A 100 -12.67 -2.25 14.11
CA PHE A 100 -12.97 -0.88 14.57
C PHE A 100 -14.15 -0.25 13.82
N LEU A 101 -14.48 -0.74 12.63
CA LEU A 101 -15.50 -0.18 11.75
C LEU A 101 -16.80 -1.00 11.72
N GLU A 102 -16.84 -2.18 12.33
CA GLU A 102 -17.95 -3.12 12.30
C GLU A 102 -19.33 -2.47 12.57
N ASN A 103 -19.41 -1.65 13.61
CA ASN A 103 -20.66 -1.03 14.04
C ASN A 103 -21.04 0.28 13.31
N ILE A 104 -20.23 0.71 12.35
CA ILE A 104 -20.39 1.99 11.65
C ILE A 104 -20.28 1.90 10.14
N GLN A 105 -20.43 0.70 9.59
CA GLN A 105 -20.30 0.42 8.14
C GLN A 105 -21.17 1.33 7.24
N ARG A 106 -22.32 1.79 7.74
CA ARG A 106 -23.20 2.74 7.02
C ARG A 106 -22.53 4.07 6.62
N LYS A 107 -21.42 4.44 7.31
CA LYS A 107 -20.64 5.65 7.02
C LYS A 107 -19.39 5.35 6.19
N VAL A 108 -19.15 4.08 5.87
CA VAL A 108 -17.91 3.64 5.24
C VAL A 108 -18.09 3.55 3.74
N ILE A 109 -17.19 4.20 3.02
CA ILE A 109 -17.06 4.10 1.57
C ILE A 109 -15.62 3.75 1.21
N SER A 110 -15.38 3.31 -0.04
CA SER A 110 -14.03 3.03 -0.52
C SER A 110 -13.63 4.03 -1.59
N VAL A 111 -12.45 4.63 -1.40
CA VAL A 111 -11.75 5.41 -2.42
C VAL A 111 -10.37 4.81 -2.57
N PRO A 112 -10.10 4.06 -3.64
CA PRO A 112 -8.80 3.45 -3.87
C PRO A 112 -7.69 4.50 -3.96
N ILE A 113 -6.49 4.12 -3.53
CA ILE A 113 -5.30 4.96 -3.70
C ILE A 113 -4.99 5.05 -5.20
N GLY A 114 -4.83 6.27 -5.68
CA GLY A 114 -4.37 6.57 -7.04
C GLY A 114 -2.97 7.17 -7.03
N ILE A 115 -2.19 6.83 -8.05
CA ILE A 115 -0.83 7.35 -8.25
C ILE A 115 -0.67 7.95 -9.64
N ASP A 116 0.35 8.79 -9.80
CA ASP A 116 0.84 9.19 -11.13
C ASP A 116 1.44 7.95 -11.82
N GLU A 117 1.28 7.86 -13.14
CA GLU A 117 1.88 6.78 -13.92
C GLU A 117 3.41 6.79 -13.79
N MET A 118 3.98 5.63 -13.53
CA MET A 118 5.42 5.44 -13.59
C MET A 118 5.91 5.67 -15.02
N LYS A 119 6.95 6.50 -15.19
CA LYS A 119 7.50 6.86 -16.50
C LYS A 119 8.96 6.38 -16.63
N PRO A 120 9.18 5.10 -16.98
CA PRO A 120 10.52 4.56 -17.14
C PRO A 120 11.27 5.27 -18.28
N VAL A 121 12.56 5.53 -18.08
CA VAL A 121 13.45 6.09 -19.12
C VAL A 121 14.06 4.94 -19.93
N PRO A 122 13.77 4.80 -21.25
CA PRO A 122 14.18 3.64 -22.04
C PRO A 122 15.68 3.32 -21.95
N GLY A 123 16.56 4.33 -21.95
CA GLY A 123 18.00 4.13 -21.85
C GLY A 123 18.44 3.56 -20.49
N ARG A 124 17.80 3.97 -19.38
CA ARG A 124 18.10 3.45 -18.04
C ARG A 124 17.53 2.04 -17.86
N VAL A 125 16.33 1.79 -18.38
CA VAL A 125 15.74 0.45 -18.44
C VAL A 125 16.67 -0.52 -19.16
N ALA A 126 17.22 -0.11 -20.33
CA ALA A 126 18.16 -0.91 -21.07
C ALA A 126 19.45 -1.21 -20.26
N GLN A 127 20.00 -0.21 -19.56
CA GLN A 127 21.17 -0.40 -18.68
C GLN A 127 20.91 -1.38 -17.54
N ILE A 128 19.71 -1.33 -16.92
CA ILE A 128 19.35 -2.30 -15.88
C ILE A 128 19.25 -3.71 -16.46
N LYS A 129 18.57 -3.87 -17.61
CA LYS A 129 18.45 -5.17 -18.29
C LYS A 129 19.80 -5.73 -18.73
N GLU A 130 20.69 -4.88 -19.24
CA GLU A 130 22.05 -5.28 -19.64
C GLU A 130 22.87 -5.79 -18.46
N ARG A 131 22.77 -5.12 -17.29
CA ARG A 131 23.45 -5.59 -16.04
C ARG A 131 23.07 -6.99 -15.63
N TYR A 132 21.88 -7.43 -15.98
CA TYR A 132 21.35 -8.76 -15.70
C TYR A 132 21.03 -9.53 -16.97
N ALA A 133 21.81 -9.29 -18.04
CA ALA A 133 21.58 -9.88 -19.35
C ALA A 133 21.40 -11.40 -19.30
N GLY A 134 20.42 -11.90 -20.06
CA GLY A 134 20.05 -13.31 -20.08
C GLY A 134 19.19 -13.78 -18.91
N LYS A 135 18.77 -12.88 -18.01
CA LYS A 135 17.89 -13.23 -16.87
C LYS A 135 16.55 -12.54 -16.93
N LYS A 136 15.51 -13.24 -16.50
CA LYS A 136 14.22 -12.67 -16.17
C LYS A 136 14.29 -11.98 -14.81
N ILE A 137 13.87 -10.74 -14.73
CA ILE A 137 13.99 -9.90 -13.54
C ILE A 137 12.68 -9.92 -12.74
N ILE A 138 12.74 -10.46 -11.53
CA ILE A 138 11.67 -10.35 -10.52
C ILE A 138 12.02 -9.18 -9.60
N PHE A 139 11.20 -8.17 -9.54
CA PHE A 139 11.43 -7.01 -8.67
C PHE A 139 10.52 -7.04 -7.45
N SER A 140 11.04 -6.64 -6.31
CA SER A 140 10.29 -6.44 -5.07
C SER A 140 10.80 -5.19 -4.37
N LEU A 141 9.91 -4.41 -3.74
CA LEU A 141 10.24 -3.11 -3.15
C LEU A 141 9.54 -2.89 -1.82
N GLY A 142 10.30 -2.41 -0.83
CA GLY A 142 9.73 -1.95 0.43
C GLY A 142 10.73 -1.97 1.58
N ARG A 143 10.27 -1.56 2.76
CA ARG A 143 11.10 -1.60 3.96
C ARG A 143 11.48 -3.04 4.32
N LEU A 144 12.73 -3.28 4.67
CA LEU A 144 13.20 -4.62 5.09
C LEU A 144 12.80 -4.87 6.54
N VAL A 145 11.52 -5.24 6.73
CA VAL A 145 10.87 -5.54 8.01
C VAL A 145 10.08 -6.85 7.90
N GLU A 146 9.80 -7.46 9.04
CA GLU A 146 9.25 -8.80 9.16
C GLU A 146 7.99 -9.05 8.30
N TYR A 147 6.97 -8.18 8.41
CA TYR A 147 5.71 -8.38 7.69
C TYR A 147 5.82 -8.32 6.16
N LYS A 148 6.94 -7.84 5.61
CA LYS A 148 7.21 -7.83 4.17
C LYS A 148 7.60 -9.21 3.63
N GLY A 149 7.95 -10.17 4.48
CA GLY A 149 8.12 -11.57 4.13
C GLY A 149 9.19 -11.86 3.06
N TYR A 150 10.22 -11.01 2.95
CA TYR A 150 11.29 -11.20 1.96
C TYR A 150 12.03 -12.52 2.08
N GLU A 151 12.04 -13.12 3.27
CA GLU A 151 12.61 -14.44 3.51
C GLU A 151 11.94 -15.54 2.67
N TYR A 152 10.62 -15.45 2.44
CA TYR A 152 9.90 -16.41 1.60
C TYR A 152 10.27 -16.24 0.14
N LEU A 153 10.45 -15.00 -0.32
CA LEU A 153 10.92 -14.72 -1.68
C LEU A 153 12.37 -15.20 -1.90
N ILE A 154 13.24 -15.01 -0.89
CA ILE A 154 14.61 -15.54 -0.94
C ILE A 154 14.62 -17.07 -0.97
N LYS A 155 13.81 -17.73 -0.12
CA LYS A 155 13.65 -19.20 -0.12
C LYS A 155 13.11 -19.72 -1.46
N ALA A 156 12.13 -19.03 -2.04
CA ALA A 156 11.59 -19.38 -3.37
C ALA A 156 12.65 -19.41 -4.45
N SER A 157 13.70 -18.55 -4.36
CA SER A 157 14.78 -18.50 -5.34
C SER A 157 15.59 -19.81 -5.46
N GLN A 158 15.57 -20.68 -4.44
CA GLN A 158 16.23 -21.98 -4.51
C GLN A 158 15.60 -22.91 -5.56
N LYS A 159 14.27 -22.78 -5.77
CA LYS A 159 13.50 -23.57 -6.73
C LYS A 159 13.47 -22.98 -8.13
N LEU A 160 13.85 -21.71 -8.28
CA LEU A 160 13.98 -21.06 -9.58
C LEU A 160 15.30 -21.53 -10.25
N ASN A 161 15.29 -21.65 -11.56
CA ASN A 161 16.51 -21.94 -12.33
C ASN A 161 17.44 -20.71 -12.40
N ASP A 162 18.55 -20.82 -13.10
CA ASP A 162 19.55 -19.76 -13.20
C ASP A 162 19.16 -18.63 -14.18
N ASP A 163 18.04 -18.77 -14.90
CA ASP A 163 17.54 -17.75 -15.84
C ASP A 163 16.79 -16.63 -15.13
N TYR A 164 16.64 -16.71 -13.80
CA TYR A 164 15.94 -15.73 -12.99
C TYR A 164 16.87 -14.95 -12.07
N ILE A 165 16.52 -13.69 -11.82
CA ILE A 165 17.14 -12.89 -10.78
C ILE A 165 16.07 -12.11 -10.01
N ILE A 166 16.16 -12.13 -8.68
CA ILE A 166 15.31 -11.39 -7.77
C ILE A 166 16.06 -10.16 -7.28
N LEU A 167 15.50 -8.99 -7.52
CA LEU A 167 16.00 -7.70 -7.08
C LEU A 167 15.12 -7.17 -5.97
N ILE A 168 15.66 -7.00 -4.77
CA ILE A 168 14.92 -6.48 -3.61
C ILE A 168 15.44 -5.09 -3.29
N GLY A 169 14.60 -4.06 -3.54
CA GLY A 169 14.87 -2.67 -3.20
C GLY A 169 14.34 -2.30 -1.82
N GLY A 170 15.10 -1.47 -1.10
CA GLY A 170 14.72 -0.94 0.19
C GLY A 170 15.77 -1.10 1.27
N LYS A 171 15.51 -0.45 2.43
CA LYS A 171 16.33 -0.54 3.64
C LYS A 171 15.48 -0.90 4.85
N GLY A 172 16.09 -1.49 5.87
CA GLY A 172 15.39 -1.80 7.11
C GLY A 172 16.22 -2.64 8.07
N PRO A 173 15.70 -2.90 9.27
CA PRO A 173 16.42 -3.61 10.33
C PRO A 173 16.78 -5.06 9.98
N LEU A 174 16.08 -5.67 9.00
CA LEU A 174 16.36 -7.06 8.59
C LEU A 174 17.42 -7.17 7.48
N GLN A 175 18.09 -6.09 7.09
CA GLN A 175 19.05 -6.12 5.96
C GLN A 175 20.17 -7.16 6.16
N GLU A 176 20.79 -7.19 7.35
CA GLU A 176 21.84 -8.14 7.68
C GLU A 176 21.33 -9.58 7.73
N TYR A 177 20.16 -9.80 8.36
CA TYR A 177 19.51 -11.11 8.42
C TYR A 177 19.21 -11.66 7.01
N LEU A 178 18.62 -10.84 6.14
CA LEU A 178 18.28 -11.26 4.78
C LEU A 178 19.54 -11.53 3.95
N GLN A 179 20.61 -10.75 4.16
CA GLN A 179 21.89 -11.04 3.50
C GLN A 179 22.50 -12.37 3.98
N SER A 180 22.48 -12.63 5.30
CA SER A 180 22.93 -13.91 5.85
C SER A 180 22.12 -15.07 5.29
N LEU A 181 20.80 -14.93 5.18
CA LEU A 181 19.93 -15.95 4.59
C LEU A 181 20.27 -16.24 3.11
N ILE A 182 20.56 -15.19 2.31
CA ILE A 182 21.01 -15.34 0.91
C ILE A 182 22.31 -16.15 0.86
N ASP A 183 23.20 -15.92 1.79
CA ASP A 183 24.51 -16.56 1.87
C ASP A 183 24.40 -18.04 2.29
N GLU A 184 23.62 -18.30 3.35
CA GLU A 184 23.34 -19.66 3.86
C GLU A 184 22.68 -20.55 2.81
N LEU A 185 21.72 -19.99 2.05
CA LEU A 185 21.02 -20.72 1.00
C LEU A 185 21.82 -20.82 -0.30
N GLY A 186 22.99 -20.15 -0.40
CA GLY A 186 23.86 -20.19 -1.58
C GLY A 186 23.28 -19.48 -2.81
N VAL A 187 22.30 -18.57 -2.63
CA VAL A 187 21.54 -17.95 -3.74
C VAL A 187 22.03 -16.56 -4.15
N ARG A 188 23.28 -16.19 -3.81
CA ARG A 188 23.87 -14.86 -4.16
C ARG A 188 23.83 -14.52 -5.65
N LYS A 189 23.80 -15.53 -6.54
CA LYS A 189 23.69 -15.33 -7.98
C LYS A 189 22.26 -15.06 -8.45
N LYS A 190 21.26 -15.42 -7.64
CA LYS A 190 19.82 -15.31 -7.94
C LYS A 190 19.12 -14.19 -7.19
N VAL A 191 19.67 -13.70 -6.05
CA VAL A 191 19.05 -12.67 -5.23
C VAL A 191 20.04 -11.53 -4.95
N LYS A 192 19.57 -10.28 -5.11
CA LYS A 192 20.33 -9.08 -4.81
C LYS A 192 19.52 -8.13 -3.93
N LEU A 193 20.07 -7.71 -2.80
CA LEU A 193 19.58 -6.58 -2.03
C LEU A 193 20.17 -5.30 -2.62
N LEU A 194 19.32 -4.43 -3.18
CA LEU A 194 19.75 -3.20 -3.87
C LEU A 194 19.98 -2.02 -2.90
N GLY A 195 19.51 -2.16 -1.65
CA GLY A 195 19.48 -1.02 -0.73
C GLY A 195 18.41 -0.01 -1.11
N PHE A 196 18.57 1.23 -0.67
CA PHE A 196 17.65 2.31 -0.99
C PHE A 196 17.72 2.68 -2.47
N ILE A 197 16.57 2.80 -3.10
CA ILE A 197 16.43 3.28 -4.48
C ILE A 197 15.74 4.64 -4.40
N ASP A 198 16.32 5.66 -5.03
CA ASP A 198 15.71 6.99 -5.09
C ASP A 198 14.41 6.96 -5.90
N ASP A 199 13.42 7.77 -5.50
CA ASP A 199 12.11 7.83 -6.16
C ASP A 199 12.22 8.13 -7.67
N LYS A 200 13.20 8.92 -8.08
CA LYS A 200 13.47 9.23 -9.50
C LYS A 200 13.95 8.03 -10.33
N ASP A 201 14.53 7.02 -9.67
CA ASP A 201 15.08 5.82 -10.32
C ASP A 201 14.11 4.61 -10.23
N LEU A 202 13.10 4.68 -9.35
CA LEU A 202 12.10 3.61 -9.18
C LEU A 202 11.37 3.24 -10.47
N PRO A 203 10.92 4.21 -11.30
CA PRO A 203 10.23 3.88 -12.56
C PRO A 203 11.07 2.98 -13.47
N ASP A 204 12.39 3.16 -13.49
CA ASP A 204 13.29 2.40 -14.35
C ASP A 204 13.40 0.93 -13.91
N TYR A 205 13.37 0.64 -12.59
CA TYR A 205 13.32 -0.72 -12.06
C TYR A 205 11.96 -1.39 -12.35
N PHE A 206 10.85 -0.68 -12.20
CA PHE A 206 9.54 -1.19 -12.61
C PHE A 206 9.45 -1.43 -14.12
N GLY A 207 10.03 -0.55 -14.93
CA GLY A 207 10.11 -0.71 -16.38
C GLY A 207 10.98 -1.90 -16.79
N ALA A 208 12.08 -2.13 -16.07
CA ALA A 208 13.06 -3.17 -16.40
C ALA A 208 12.63 -4.57 -15.94
N CYS A 209 11.85 -4.71 -14.87
CA CYS A 209 11.44 -6.03 -14.39
C CYS A 209 10.49 -6.72 -15.36
N ASP A 210 10.48 -8.04 -15.32
CA ASP A 210 9.54 -8.88 -16.05
C ASP A 210 8.26 -9.08 -15.21
N LEU A 211 8.37 -9.24 -13.90
CA LEU A 211 7.23 -9.24 -12.98
C LEU A 211 7.58 -8.57 -11.64
N PHE A 212 6.56 -8.16 -10.92
CA PHE A 212 6.68 -7.63 -9.56
C PHE A 212 6.18 -8.65 -8.54
N CYS A 213 6.90 -8.80 -7.41
CA CYS A 213 6.51 -9.70 -6.34
C CYS A 213 6.31 -8.94 -5.03
N LEU A 214 5.10 -8.99 -4.46
CA LEU A 214 4.78 -8.50 -3.12
C LEU A 214 4.69 -9.69 -2.15
N SER A 215 5.77 -9.96 -1.44
CA SER A 215 5.88 -11.08 -0.49
C SER A 215 5.32 -10.80 0.91
N SER A 216 4.63 -9.67 1.12
CA SER A 216 4.05 -9.30 2.42
C SER A 216 3.09 -10.37 2.95
N ILE A 217 3.14 -10.66 4.28
CA ILE A 217 2.47 -11.79 4.90
C ILE A 217 1.42 -11.43 5.96
N TRP A 218 1.38 -10.17 6.42
CA TRP A 218 0.45 -9.76 7.48
C TRP A 218 -0.50 -8.65 7.03
N LYS A 219 -1.69 -8.59 7.62
CA LYS A 219 -2.72 -7.56 7.42
C LYS A 219 -2.22 -6.12 7.58
N THR A 220 -1.06 -5.92 8.21
CA THR A 220 -0.37 -4.61 8.26
C THR A 220 -0.06 -4.06 6.86
N GLU A 221 0.05 -4.93 5.84
CA GLU A 221 0.02 -4.54 4.43
C GLU A 221 -1.44 -4.36 4.00
N ALA A 222 -1.96 -3.16 4.17
CA ALA A 222 -3.38 -2.90 3.92
C ALA A 222 -3.75 -2.77 2.44
N PHE A 223 -2.81 -2.36 1.59
CA PHE A 223 -3.05 -2.06 0.18
C PHE A 223 -1.91 -2.52 -0.74
N GLY A 224 -0.66 -2.20 -0.38
CA GLY A 224 0.50 -2.49 -1.21
C GLY A 224 0.62 -1.57 -2.43
N ILE A 225 0.86 -0.27 -2.21
CA ILE A 225 0.97 0.76 -3.28
C ILE A 225 1.94 0.32 -4.38
N VAL A 226 3.02 -0.35 -4.03
CA VAL A 226 4.03 -0.84 -4.98
C VAL A 226 3.47 -1.80 -6.05
N GLN A 227 2.31 -2.43 -5.80
CA GLN A 227 1.61 -3.25 -6.81
C GLN A 227 1.07 -2.37 -7.94
N ILE A 228 0.44 -1.25 -7.59
CA ILE A 228 -0.14 -0.35 -8.60
C ILE A 228 0.95 0.43 -9.35
N GLU A 229 2.11 0.64 -8.72
CA GLU A 229 3.32 1.15 -9.40
C GLU A 229 3.78 0.17 -10.49
N ALA A 230 3.87 -1.12 -10.17
CA ALA A 230 4.19 -2.16 -11.15
C ALA A 230 3.12 -2.28 -12.25
N MET A 231 1.83 -2.26 -11.86
CA MET A 231 0.70 -2.31 -12.79
C MET A 231 0.68 -1.14 -13.76
N SER A 232 1.11 0.06 -13.33
CA SER A 232 1.22 1.23 -14.21
C SER A 232 2.25 1.04 -15.32
N CYS A 233 3.25 0.18 -15.09
CA CYS A 233 4.22 -0.26 -16.10
C CYS A 233 3.77 -1.51 -16.86
N GLY A 234 2.53 -1.97 -16.68
CA GLY A 234 2.02 -3.19 -17.31
C GLY A 234 2.71 -4.47 -16.83
N LYS A 235 3.20 -4.50 -15.58
CA LYS A 235 3.88 -5.69 -15.03
C LYS A 235 2.91 -6.56 -14.27
N PRO A 236 2.86 -7.88 -14.57
CA PRO A 236 2.12 -8.84 -13.76
C PRO A 236 2.60 -8.80 -12.30
N VAL A 237 1.68 -8.99 -11.35
CA VAL A 237 2.00 -8.98 -9.93
C VAL A 237 1.80 -10.37 -9.33
N ILE A 238 2.79 -10.87 -8.61
CA ILE A 238 2.60 -12.01 -7.71
C ILE A 238 2.53 -11.46 -6.28
N ALA A 239 1.47 -11.79 -5.56
CA ALA A 239 1.25 -11.32 -4.19
C ALA A 239 0.81 -12.46 -3.28
N MET A 240 1.02 -12.28 -1.98
CA MET A 240 0.43 -13.17 -0.99
C MET A 240 -1.05 -12.84 -0.80
N ASN A 241 -1.90 -13.86 -0.75
CA ASN A 241 -3.33 -13.73 -0.45
C ASN A 241 -3.54 -13.55 1.07
N ILE A 242 -3.19 -12.37 1.56
CA ILE A 242 -3.23 -12.06 2.99
C ILE A 242 -4.70 -11.95 3.45
N PRO A 243 -5.15 -12.76 4.42
CA PRO A 243 -6.51 -12.65 4.95
C PRO A 243 -6.83 -11.24 5.44
N GLU A 244 -8.03 -10.76 5.18
CA GLU A 244 -8.56 -9.46 5.63
C GLU A 244 -7.73 -8.23 5.16
N SER A 245 -6.83 -8.41 4.19
CA SER A 245 -6.04 -7.34 3.59
C SER A 245 -6.60 -6.93 2.24
N GLY A 246 -6.38 -5.68 1.84
CA GLY A 246 -6.71 -5.20 0.51
C GLY A 246 -5.75 -5.66 -0.59
N VAL A 247 -4.66 -6.34 -0.26
CA VAL A 247 -3.63 -6.78 -1.24
C VAL A 247 -4.24 -7.59 -2.38
N SER A 248 -5.07 -8.60 -2.08
CA SER A 248 -5.71 -9.45 -3.09
C SER A 248 -6.88 -8.78 -3.81
N TRP A 249 -7.43 -7.71 -3.24
CA TRP A 249 -8.39 -6.86 -3.95
C TRP A 249 -7.69 -5.96 -4.97
N VAL A 250 -6.51 -5.43 -4.64
CA VAL A 250 -5.68 -4.65 -5.58
C VAL A 250 -5.20 -5.55 -6.70
N ASN A 251 -4.60 -6.71 -6.38
CA ASN A 251 -4.16 -7.71 -7.36
C ASN A 251 -5.23 -8.78 -7.55
N ILE A 252 -6.03 -8.67 -8.59
CA ILE A 252 -7.06 -9.67 -8.89
C ILE A 252 -6.39 -10.93 -9.45
N ASN A 253 -6.60 -12.06 -8.75
CA ASN A 253 -6.04 -13.35 -9.15
C ASN A 253 -6.46 -13.76 -10.56
N ARG A 254 -5.51 -14.17 -11.39
CA ARG A 254 -5.69 -14.54 -12.80
C ARG A 254 -6.23 -13.43 -13.72
N PHE A 255 -6.17 -12.17 -13.24
CA PHE A 255 -6.48 -11.00 -14.08
C PHE A 255 -5.30 -10.03 -14.15
N SER A 256 -4.79 -9.55 -13.02
CA SER A 256 -3.64 -8.64 -12.95
C SER A 256 -2.37 -9.31 -12.43
N GLY A 257 -2.48 -10.57 -12.04
CA GLY A 257 -1.40 -11.35 -11.49
C GLY A 257 -1.89 -12.64 -10.85
N ILE A 258 -1.07 -13.21 -9.97
CA ILE A 258 -1.39 -14.43 -9.22
C ILE A 258 -1.25 -14.15 -7.72
N ASN A 259 -2.25 -14.61 -6.94
CA ASN A 259 -2.21 -14.57 -5.49
C ASN A 259 -1.93 -15.95 -4.93
N VAL A 260 -0.91 -16.07 -4.08
CA VAL A 260 -0.48 -17.33 -3.47
C VAL A 260 -0.69 -17.32 -1.96
N LYS A 261 -0.66 -18.50 -1.34
CA LYS A 261 -0.81 -18.62 0.10
C LYS A 261 0.33 -17.86 0.83
N PRO A 262 0.02 -17.10 1.89
CA PRO A 262 1.04 -16.45 2.71
C PRO A 262 2.04 -17.46 3.30
N GLU A 263 3.29 -17.03 3.44
CA GLU A 263 4.39 -17.81 4.03
C GLU A 263 4.75 -19.07 3.24
N ASP A 264 4.34 -19.17 1.98
CA ASP A 264 4.58 -20.33 1.11
C ASP A 264 5.58 -19.97 0.00
N ALA A 265 6.87 -20.31 0.24
CA ALA A 265 7.94 -20.06 -0.71
C ALA A 265 7.82 -20.96 -1.96
N ASP A 266 7.22 -22.13 -1.82
CA ASP A 266 7.03 -23.07 -2.92
C ASP A 266 5.98 -22.56 -3.88
N ALA A 267 4.84 -22.13 -3.35
CA ALA A 267 3.79 -21.51 -4.14
C ALA A 267 4.26 -20.22 -4.85
N LEU A 268 5.15 -19.42 -4.20
CA LEU A 268 5.78 -18.27 -4.86
C LEU A 268 6.64 -18.70 -6.06
N ALA A 269 7.49 -19.70 -5.89
CA ALA A 269 8.35 -20.18 -6.97
C ALA A 269 7.55 -20.77 -8.14
N GLU A 270 6.50 -21.53 -7.85
CA GLU A 270 5.59 -22.09 -8.86
C GLU A 270 4.88 -20.98 -9.64
N ALA A 271 4.33 -19.98 -8.93
CA ALA A 271 3.65 -18.86 -9.57
C ALA A 271 4.61 -18.01 -10.45
N ILE A 272 5.81 -17.71 -9.95
CA ILE A 272 6.86 -17.01 -10.72
C ILE A 272 7.18 -17.79 -11.99
N THR A 273 7.43 -19.09 -11.86
CA THR A 273 7.77 -19.97 -12.99
C THR A 273 6.63 -20.02 -13.99
N ALA A 274 5.39 -20.26 -13.55
CA ALA A 274 4.23 -20.33 -14.42
C ALA A 274 4.03 -19.05 -15.25
N VAL A 275 4.12 -17.88 -14.63
CA VAL A 275 3.95 -16.59 -15.32
C VAL A 275 5.09 -16.32 -16.31
N LEU A 276 6.34 -16.65 -15.95
CA LEU A 276 7.50 -16.29 -16.78
C LEU A 276 7.86 -17.34 -17.85
N THR A 277 7.25 -18.54 -17.81
CA THR A 277 7.44 -19.58 -18.84
C THR A 277 6.28 -19.69 -19.83
N ASP A 278 5.10 -19.23 -19.48
CA ASP A 278 3.91 -19.19 -20.35
C ASP A 278 3.68 -17.75 -20.87
N GLU A 279 4.06 -17.53 -22.12
CA GLU A 279 3.96 -16.23 -22.77
C GLU A 279 2.51 -15.74 -22.90
N CYS A 280 1.55 -16.64 -23.17
CA CYS A 280 0.14 -16.28 -23.25
C CYS A 280 -0.38 -15.81 -21.90
N LEU A 281 -0.09 -16.55 -20.84
CA LEU A 281 -0.46 -16.17 -19.46
C LEU A 281 0.20 -14.85 -19.07
N TYR A 282 1.49 -14.68 -19.38
CA TYR A 282 2.19 -13.42 -19.09
C TYR A 282 1.51 -12.22 -19.74
N GLU A 283 1.21 -12.30 -21.03
CA GLU A 283 0.57 -11.21 -21.77
C GLU A 283 -0.86 -10.91 -21.26
N GLU A 284 -1.63 -11.95 -20.92
CA GLU A 284 -2.96 -11.77 -20.33
C GLU A 284 -2.89 -11.00 -19.01
N LEU A 285 -2.01 -11.43 -18.12
CA LEU A 285 -1.81 -10.80 -16.81
C LEU A 285 -1.23 -9.38 -16.93
N ALA A 286 -0.31 -9.15 -17.85
CA ALA A 286 0.29 -7.84 -18.11
C ALA A 286 -0.78 -6.83 -18.61
N ARG A 287 -1.62 -7.25 -19.56
CA ARG A 287 -2.77 -6.43 -20.05
C ARG A 287 -3.77 -6.19 -18.91
N GLY A 288 -4.06 -7.22 -18.12
CA GLY A 288 -4.94 -7.11 -16.96
C GLY A 288 -4.41 -6.14 -15.90
N ALA A 289 -3.12 -6.21 -15.59
CA ALA A 289 -2.43 -5.32 -14.66
C ALA A 289 -2.52 -3.86 -15.13
N ARG A 290 -2.19 -3.59 -16.39
CA ARG A 290 -2.29 -2.26 -16.98
C ARG A 290 -3.72 -1.72 -16.93
N ARG A 291 -4.69 -2.53 -17.38
CA ARG A 291 -6.11 -2.16 -17.33
C ARG A 291 -6.59 -1.87 -15.90
N ARG A 292 -6.16 -2.68 -14.92
CA ARG A 292 -6.51 -2.48 -13.51
C ARG A 292 -6.02 -1.13 -13.00
N TYR A 293 -4.77 -0.76 -13.32
CA TYR A 293 -4.23 0.55 -13.01
C TYR A 293 -5.07 1.67 -13.66
N GLU A 294 -5.30 1.61 -14.96
CA GLU A 294 -6.00 2.66 -15.73
C GLU A 294 -7.44 2.88 -15.26
N THR A 295 -8.13 1.82 -14.83
CA THR A 295 -9.54 1.89 -14.46
C THR A 295 -9.79 2.14 -12.98
N MET A 296 -8.77 1.97 -12.10
CA MET A 296 -8.98 2.00 -10.65
C MET A 296 -7.98 2.83 -9.87
N PHE A 297 -6.74 3.02 -10.38
CA PHE A 297 -5.64 3.47 -9.54
C PHE A 297 -4.89 4.68 -10.09
N THR A 298 -5.48 5.41 -11.04
CA THR A 298 -4.90 6.68 -11.48
C THR A 298 -5.20 7.78 -10.45
N LYS A 299 -4.29 8.74 -10.35
CA LYS A 299 -4.44 9.91 -9.48
C LYS A 299 -5.68 10.73 -9.83
N GLU A 300 -6.00 10.82 -11.11
CA GLU A 300 -7.17 11.53 -11.63
C GLU A 300 -8.46 10.91 -11.10
N LEU A 301 -8.61 9.58 -11.17
CA LEU A 301 -9.78 8.87 -10.64
C LEU A 301 -9.91 9.04 -9.13
N MET A 302 -8.82 8.89 -8.38
CA MET A 302 -8.84 9.14 -6.93
C MET A 302 -9.27 10.59 -6.62
N THR A 303 -8.75 11.56 -7.37
CA THR A 303 -9.09 12.98 -7.20
C THR A 303 -10.56 13.22 -7.47
N GLU A 304 -11.10 12.68 -8.57
CA GLU A 304 -12.51 12.80 -8.92
C GLU A 304 -13.41 12.20 -7.84
N LEU A 305 -13.09 10.99 -7.37
CA LEU A 305 -13.83 10.35 -6.26
C LEU A 305 -13.80 11.18 -4.98
N CYS A 306 -12.65 11.78 -4.64
CA CYS A 306 -12.54 12.66 -3.49
C CYS A 306 -13.35 13.96 -3.64
N LEU A 307 -13.35 14.57 -4.82
CA LEU A 307 -14.14 15.78 -5.10
C LEU A 307 -15.63 15.50 -5.02
N ASN A 308 -16.10 14.41 -5.62
CA ASN A 308 -17.49 13.96 -5.53
C ASN A 308 -17.90 13.67 -4.10
N LEU A 309 -17.01 13.05 -3.31
CA LEU A 309 -17.22 12.84 -1.89
C LEU A 309 -17.38 14.16 -1.14
N TYR A 310 -16.51 15.14 -1.37
CA TYR A 310 -16.59 16.42 -0.68
C TYR A 310 -17.87 17.20 -1.03
N SER A 311 -18.27 17.22 -2.31
CA SER A 311 -19.53 17.81 -2.73
C SER A 311 -20.72 17.15 -2.02
N GLY A 312 -20.77 15.81 -2.01
CA GLY A 312 -21.83 15.10 -1.30
C GLY A 312 -21.83 15.35 0.22
N VAL A 313 -20.64 15.52 0.83
CA VAL A 313 -20.52 15.87 2.26
C VAL A 313 -21.06 17.27 2.55
N LEU A 314 -20.92 18.23 1.64
CA LEU A 314 -21.41 19.60 1.80
C LEU A 314 -22.91 19.72 1.52
N ASP A 315 -23.40 19.03 0.48
CA ASP A 315 -24.80 19.14 0.01
C ASP A 315 -25.80 18.37 0.90
N SER A 316 -25.36 17.26 1.54
CA SER A 316 -26.27 16.44 2.33
C SER A 316 -26.48 16.98 3.74
N SER A 317 -27.73 17.33 4.05
CA SER A 317 -28.20 17.58 5.42
C SER A 317 -28.30 16.28 6.25
N GLU A 318 -28.34 15.09 5.62
CA GLU A 318 -28.45 13.76 6.25
C GLU A 318 -27.51 12.71 5.64
N THR A 319 -27.20 11.70 6.44
CA THR A 319 -26.12 10.72 6.32
C THR A 319 -26.44 9.48 5.47
N ASP A 320 -27.09 9.61 4.32
CA ASP A 320 -27.31 8.48 3.42
C ASP A 320 -26.37 8.56 2.20
N TYR A 321 -25.16 8.02 2.37
CA TYR A 321 -24.31 7.67 1.23
C TYR A 321 -24.70 6.27 0.72
N PRO A 322 -24.84 6.09 -0.59
CA PRO A 322 -25.10 4.75 -1.15
C PRO A 322 -23.96 3.83 -0.73
N ALA A 323 -24.29 2.82 0.08
CA ALA A 323 -23.37 1.74 0.42
C ALA A 323 -22.83 1.13 -0.88
N ASN A 324 -21.53 0.82 -0.91
CA ASN A 324 -20.89 0.15 -2.04
C ASN A 324 -21.75 -1.03 -2.48
N LYS A 325 -22.33 -0.96 -3.69
CA LYS A 325 -22.96 -2.12 -4.32
C LYS A 325 -21.85 -3.16 -4.50
N LYS A 326 -22.11 -4.38 -4.00
CA LYS A 326 -21.26 -5.54 -4.26
C LYS A 326 -21.22 -5.76 -5.77
N GLU A 327 -20.07 -5.51 -6.38
CA GLU A 327 -19.69 -6.03 -7.69
C GLU A 327 -18.61 -7.09 -7.50
#